data_b8d66b070bebab5adcc59a43fcdecf62
#
_entry.id   b8d66b070bebab5adcc59a43fcdecf62
#
_cell.length_a   1.000
_cell.length_b   1.000
_cell.length_c   1.000
_cell.angle_alpha   90.00
_cell.angle_beta   90.00
_cell.angle_gamma   90.00
#
_symmetry.space_group_name_H-M   'P 1'
#
loop_
_entity.id
_entity.type
_entity.pdbx_description
1 polymer ?
#
loop_
_entity_poly.entity_id
_entity_poly.type
_entity_poly.pdbx_seq_one_letter_code
_entity_poly.pdbx_strand_id
1 'polypeptide(L)'
;MEKKQANRPILLIVIAVVFIIFLFMFLSQSEKGESNSSNEEQLAKLLSEIQSVGQVQVYFHYDQQSEKQFLSVSQQQKLSGVIIVAQGANSTDVKTMLKETVGHVLQIPSHRIQVVPMQIKGENK
;
A
#
# COMPACT_ATOMS: atom_id res chain seq x y z
N MET A 1 -56.07 20.71 -2.47
CA MET A 1 -54.92 20.59 -1.54
C MET A 1 -54.43 19.17 -1.30
N GLU A 2 -55.02 18.20 -1.94
CA GLU A 2 -54.66 16.79 -1.74
C GLU A 2 -53.41 16.34 -2.55
N LYS A 3 -53.01 17.15 -3.51
CA LYS A 3 -51.81 16.82 -4.37
C LYS A 3 -50.46 17.00 -3.69
N LYS A 4 -50.37 17.76 -2.59
CA LYS A 4 -49.14 17.97 -1.84
C LYS A 4 -48.84 16.86 -0.82
N GLN A 5 -49.80 16.05 -0.47
CA GLN A 5 -49.60 14.92 0.45
C GLN A 5 -49.17 13.63 -0.25
N ALA A 6 -49.50 13.46 -1.53
CA ALA A 6 -49.15 12.29 -2.29
C ALA A 6 -47.63 12.21 -2.64
N ASN A 7 -46.96 13.34 -2.67
CA ASN A 7 -45.50 13.38 -3.02
C ASN A 7 -44.58 13.28 -1.81
N ARG A 8 -45.08 13.45 -0.62
CA ARG A 8 -44.28 13.35 0.62
C ARG A 8 -43.70 11.95 0.85
N PRO A 9 -44.44 10.84 0.71
CA PRO A 9 -43.83 9.51 0.88
C PRO A 9 -42.87 9.16 -0.21
N ILE A 10 -43.08 9.61 -1.44
CA ILE A 10 -42.13 9.38 -2.58
C ILE A 10 -40.84 10.16 -2.36
N LEU A 11 -40.93 11.41 -1.91
CA LEU A 11 -39.78 12.24 -1.60
C LEU A 11 -38.93 11.63 -0.46
N LEU A 12 -39.57 11.14 0.59
CA LEU A 12 -38.92 10.48 1.71
C LEU A 12 -38.24 9.18 1.29
N ILE A 13 -38.87 8.41 0.41
CA ILE A 13 -38.29 7.18 -0.14
C ILE A 13 -37.06 7.51 -0.99
N VAL A 14 -37.12 8.54 -1.84
CA VAL A 14 -36.00 8.98 -2.66
C VAL A 14 -34.83 9.45 -1.79
N ILE A 15 -35.08 10.22 -0.76
CA ILE A 15 -34.05 10.68 0.19
C ILE A 15 -33.44 9.49 0.93
N ALA A 16 -34.24 8.53 1.35
CA ALA A 16 -33.78 7.32 2.02
C ALA A 16 -32.87 6.49 1.10
N VAL A 17 -33.24 6.32 -0.16
CA VAL A 17 -32.44 5.59 -1.15
C VAL A 17 -31.11 6.31 -1.42
N VAL A 18 -31.12 7.62 -1.61
CA VAL A 18 -29.90 8.41 -1.79
C VAL A 18 -29.00 8.33 -0.55
N PHE A 19 -29.59 8.37 0.64
CA PHE A 19 -28.85 8.25 1.89
C PHE A 19 -28.20 6.85 2.05
N ILE A 20 -28.91 5.80 1.68
CA ILE A 20 -28.40 4.43 1.68
C ILE A 20 -27.24 4.28 0.69
N ILE A 21 -27.36 4.82 -0.52
CA ILE A 21 -26.29 4.81 -1.53
C ILE A 21 -25.08 5.60 -1.03
N PHE A 22 -25.30 6.75 -0.41
CA PHE A 22 -24.25 7.57 0.18
C PHE A 22 -23.53 6.84 1.33
N LEU A 23 -24.30 6.21 2.22
CA LEU A 23 -23.76 5.37 3.29
C LEU A 23 -22.97 4.19 2.73
N PHE A 24 -23.46 3.55 1.69
CA PHE A 24 -22.77 2.42 1.06
C PHE A 24 -21.46 2.87 0.41
N MET A 25 -21.44 4.01 -0.27
CA MET A 25 -20.20 4.59 -0.79
C MET A 25 -19.22 4.97 0.32
N PHE A 26 -19.73 5.49 1.43
CA PHE A 26 -18.90 5.89 2.56
C PHE A 26 -18.31 4.68 3.31
N LEU A 27 -19.12 3.62 3.48
CA LEU A 27 -18.65 2.38 4.09
C LEU A 27 -17.70 1.58 3.16
N SER A 28 -17.90 1.71 1.85
CA SER A 28 -17.03 1.04 0.88
C SER A 28 -15.61 1.64 0.80
N GLN A 29 -15.41 2.82 1.36
CA GLN A 29 -14.07 3.43 1.48
C GLN A 29 -13.30 2.97 2.71
N SER A 30 -13.87 2.17 3.57
CA SER A 30 -13.32 1.83 4.88
C SER A 30 -12.65 0.47 4.96
N GLU A 31 -12.25 -0.11 3.83
CA GLU A 31 -11.46 -1.34 3.89
C GLU A 31 -10.22 -1.28 3.02
N LYS A 32 -9.30 -0.44 3.44
CA LYS A 32 -7.89 -0.82 3.32
C LYS A 32 -7.40 -1.07 4.73
N GLY A 33 -7.24 -2.34 5.05
CA GLY A 33 -6.71 -2.77 6.32
C GLY A 33 -5.46 -1.98 6.65
N GLU A 34 -5.55 -1.21 7.68
CA GLU A 34 -4.42 -0.56 8.30
C GLU A 34 -3.48 -1.62 8.81
N SER A 35 -2.43 -1.81 8.09
CA SER A 35 -1.17 -2.23 8.66
C SER A 35 -0.14 -2.19 7.54
N ASN A 36 1.06 -2.29 7.79
CA ASN A 36 2.26 -2.45 6.96
C ASN A 36 2.15 -2.24 5.42
N SER A 37 1.04 -2.59 4.78
CA SER A 37 0.80 -2.34 3.35
C SER A 37 0.78 -0.86 2.97
N SER A 38 0.32 0.00 3.87
CA SER A 38 0.29 1.44 3.64
C SER A 38 1.70 2.04 3.50
N ASN A 39 2.65 1.61 4.30
CA ASN A 39 4.04 2.07 4.23
C ASN A 39 4.75 1.52 2.98
N GLU A 40 4.49 0.27 2.64
CA GLU A 40 5.01 -0.37 1.43
C GLU A 40 4.49 0.31 0.17
N GLU A 41 3.18 0.58 0.10
CA GLU A 41 2.56 1.28 -1.02
C GLU A 41 3.06 2.72 -1.17
N GLN A 42 3.21 3.44 -0.07
CA GLN A 42 3.75 4.79 -0.09
C GLN A 42 5.19 4.82 -0.57
N LEU A 43 6.02 3.91 -0.08
CA LEU A 43 7.40 3.79 -0.53
C LEU A 43 7.47 3.41 -2.01
N ALA A 44 6.67 2.44 -2.44
CA ALA A 44 6.59 2.03 -3.85
C ALA A 44 6.20 3.21 -4.76
N LYS A 45 5.23 4.00 -4.35
CA LYS A 45 4.80 5.19 -5.09
C LYS A 45 5.92 6.22 -5.20
N LEU A 46 6.60 6.54 -4.11
CA LEU A 46 7.72 7.48 -4.11
C LEU A 46 8.88 6.99 -4.99
N LEU A 47 9.21 5.71 -4.92
CA LEU A 47 10.25 5.13 -5.74
C LEU A 47 9.88 5.13 -7.24
N SER A 48 8.61 4.95 -7.56
CA SER A 48 8.14 4.99 -8.96
C SER A 48 8.22 6.38 -9.60
N GLU A 49 8.30 7.44 -8.80
CA GLU A 49 8.48 8.80 -9.29
C GLU A 49 9.94 9.11 -9.65
N ILE A 50 10.87 8.25 -9.29
CA ILE A 50 12.29 8.40 -9.64
C ILE A 50 12.47 8.07 -11.12
N GLN A 51 13.23 8.93 -11.81
CA GLN A 51 13.53 8.74 -13.23
C GLN A 51 14.19 7.37 -13.48
N SER A 52 13.78 6.70 -14.54
CA SER A 52 14.30 5.39 -14.99
C SER A 52 13.90 4.18 -14.12
N VAL A 53 13.18 4.36 -13.03
CA VAL A 53 12.74 3.26 -12.16
C VAL A 53 11.46 2.61 -12.69
N GLY A 54 10.51 3.40 -13.15
CA GLY A 54 9.21 2.90 -13.62
C GLY A 54 8.34 2.37 -12.49
N GLN A 55 7.52 1.39 -12.81
CA GLN A 55 6.60 0.79 -11.85
C GLN A 55 7.37 0.00 -10.78
N VAL A 56 6.97 0.13 -9.52
CA VAL A 56 7.64 -0.47 -8.36
C VAL A 56 6.64 -1.17 -7.46
N GLN A 57 7.05 -2.31 -6.94
CA GLN A 57 6.40 -3.00 -5.84
C GLN A 57 7.42 -3.21 -4.72
N VAL A 58 7.00 -3.02 -3.49
CA VAL A 58 7.82 -3.17 -2.30
C VAL A 58 7.18 -4.17 -1.35
N TYR A 59 8.00 -5.04 -0.78
CA TYR A 59 7.60 -5.99 0.24
C TYR A 59 8.53 -5.89 1.44
N PHE A 60 7.99 -5.72 2.63
CA PHE A 60 8.73 -5.71 3.88
C PHE A 60 8.68 -7.06 4.57
N HIS A 61 9.83 -7.53 5.01
CA HIS A 61 9.95 -8.71 5.85
C HIS A 61 10.32 -8.31 7.27
N TYR A 62 9.53 -8.75 8.22
CA TYR A 62 9.73 -8.47 9.64
C TYR A 62 10.16 -9.73 10.36
N ASP A 63 11.19 -9.61 11.20
CA ASP A 63 11.53 -10.67 12.14
C ASP A 63 10.54 -10.69 13.29
N GLN A 64 9.93 -11.84 13.47
CA GLN A 64 9.22 -12.14 14.69
C GLN A 64 10.25 -12.53 15.74
N GLN A 65 10.78 -11.57 16.46
CA GLN A 65 11.55 -11.89 17.67
C GLN A 65 10.58 -12.45 18.71
N SER A 66 10.48 -13.75 18.71
CA SER A 66 9.86 -14.50 19.78
C SER A 66 10.80 -14.58 21.00
N GLU A 67 11.28 -13.45 21.45
CA GLU A 67 11.78 -13.38 22.81
C GLU A 67 10.56 -13.29 23.72
N LYS A 68 10.40 -14.35 24.48
CA LYS A 68 9.49 -14.45 25.60
C LYS A 68 9.82 -13.39 26.65
N GLN A 69 9.56 -12.13 26.32
CA GLN A 69 9.52 -11.09 27.33
C GLN A 69 8.13 -11.06 27.94
N PHE A 70 8.04 -11.66 29.09
CA PHE A 70 6.82 -11.86 29.87
C PHE A 70 6.11 -10.57 30.30
N LEU A 71 6.61 -9.38 29.93
CA LEU A 71 6.12 -8.11 30.41
C LEU A 71 6.17 -6.93 29.40
N SER A 72 6.30 -7.15 28.10
CA SER A 72 6.29 -6.02 27.16
C SER A 72 5.02 -5.99 26.30
N VAL A 73 4.24 -4.95 26.53
CA VAL A 73 2.95 -4.67 25.88
C VAL A 73 3.10 -4.17 24.42
N SER A 74 4.31 -4.02 23.92
CA SER A 74 4.55 -3.57 22.55
C SER A 74 5.41 -4.59 21.79
N GLN A 75 4.76 -5.36 20.94
CA GLN A 75 5.44 -6.14 19.92
C GLN A 75 5.94 -5.20 18.83
N GLN A 76 7.11 -4.63 19.01
CA GLN A 76 7.78 -3.92 17.93
C GLN A 76 8.37 -4.96 16.97
N GLN A 77 7.69 -5.16 15.86
CA GLN A 77 8.23 -5.94 14.75
C GLN A 77 9.42 -5.20 14.15
N LYS A 78 10.59 -5.80 14.21
CA LYS A 78 11.79 -5.24 13.61
C LYS A 78 11.85 -5.58 12.13
N LEU A 79 11.96 -4.55 11.28
CA LEU A 79 12.17 -4.73 9.86
C LEU A 79 13.49 -5.48 9.61
N SER A 80 13.41 -6.65 9.01
CA SER A 80 14.54 -7.55 8.76
C SER A 80 15.06 -7.46 7.33
N GLY A 81 14.19 -7.27 6.37
CA GLY A 81 14.57 -7.23 4.96
C GLY A 81 13.53 -6.52 4.09
N VAL A 82 13.95 -6.14 2.90
CA VAL A 82 13.10 -5.49 1.90
C VAL A 82 13.35 -6.12 0.54
N ILE A 83 12.28 -6.42 -0.17
CA ILE A 83 12.33 -6.82 -1.58
C ILE A 83 11.68 -5.71 -2.41
N ILE A 84 12.40 -5.24 -3.40
CA ILE A 84 11.94 -4.23 -4.35
C ILE A 84 11.89 -4.85 -5.74
N VAL A 85 10.72 -4.81 -6.35
CA VAL A 85 10.51 -5.23 -7.74
C VAL A 85 10.26 -3.99 -8.58
N ALA A 86 11.13 -3.67 -9.51
CA ALA A 86 11.06 -2.45 -10.31
C ALA A 86 11.29 -2.72 -11.78
N GLN A 87 10.57 -2.02 -12.65
CA GLN A 87 10.72 -2.14 -14.10
C GLN A 87 12.13 -1.76 -14.56
N GLY A 88 12.71 -0.70 -13.99
CA GLY A 88 14.04 -0.20 -14.33
C GLY A 88 15.20 -0.99 -13.73
N ALA A 89 14.93 -2.01 -12.92
CA ALA A 89 15.97 -2.79 -12.22
C ALA A 89 16.79 -3.73 -13.13
N ASN A 90 16.59 -3.69 -14.43
CA ASN A 90 17.50 -4.27 -15.42
C ASN A 90 18.85 -3.53 -15.46
N SER A 91 18.85 -2.25 -15.13
CA SER A 91 20.06 -1.44 -15.01
C SER A 91 20.72 -1.65 -13.65
N THR A 92 22.03 -1.88 -13.64
CA THR A 92 22.82 -1.98 -12.41
C THR A 92 22.82 -0.67 -11.64
N ASP A 93 22.84 0.46 -12.33
CA ASP A 93 22.81 1.79 -11.71
C ASP A 93 21.51 2.03 -10.96
N VAL A 94 20.39 1.64 -11.55
CA VAL A 94 19.07 1.72 -10.92
C VAL A 94 19.00 0.80 -9.69
N LYS A 95 19.52 -0.41 -9.77
CA LYS A 95 19.59 -1.33 -8.63
C LYS A 95 20.38 -0.74 -7.46
N THR A 96 21.55 -0.20 -7.75
CA THR A 96 22.43 0.40 -6.75
C THR A 96 21.77 1.60 -6.11
N MET A 97 21.23 2.50 -6.92
CA MET A 97 20.52 3.68 -6.46
C MET A 97 19.33 3.31 -5.55
N LEU A 98 18.53 2.33 -5.94
CA LEU A 98 17.38 1.88 -5.14
C LEU A 98 17.83 1.28 -3.79
N LYS A 99 18.88 0.46 -3.79
CA LYS A 99 19.44 -0.10 -2.55
C LYS A 99 19.94 0.99 -1.60
N GLU A 100 20.67 1.94 -2.12
CA GLU A 100 21.21 3.05 -1.33
C GLU A 100 20.09 3.93 -0.78
N THR A 101 19.17 4.35 -1.65
CA THR A 101 18.04 5.22 -1.25
C THR A 101 17.19 4.55 -0.17
N VAL A 102 16.78 3.31 -0.39
CA VAL A 102 15.93 2.58 0.56
C VAL A 102 16.69 2.25 1.84
N GLY A 103 17.96 1.89 1.72
CA GLY A 103 18.83 1.63 2.89
C GLY A 103 18.96 2.84 3.79
N HIS A 104 19.13 4.03 3.22
CA HIS A 104 19.19 5.28 3.98
C HIS A 104 17.84 5.64 4.61
N VAL A 105 16.75 5.52 3.87
CA VAL A 105 15.41 5.88 4.37
C VAL A 105 14.96 4.96 5.50
N LEU A 106 15.17 3.66 5.35
CA LEU A 106 14.74 2.65 6.32
C LEU A 106 15.81 2.33 7.39
N GLN A 107 17.01 2.88 7.24
CA GLN A 107 18.16 2.65 8.14
C GLN A 107 18.50 1.16 8.28
N ILE A 108 18.42 0.45 7.17
CA ILE A 108 18.82 -0.97 7.09
C ILE A 108 20.02 -1.13 6.19
N PRO A 109 20.91 -2.10 6.47
CA PRO A 109 22.07 -2.35 5.63
C PRO A 109 21.68 -2.86 4.23
N SER A 110 22.43 -2.48 3.22
CA SER A 110 22.13 -2.80 1.81
C SER A 110 22.07 -4.30 1.52
N HIS A 111 22.77 -5.14 2.30
CA HIS A 111 22.70 -6.59 2.15
C HIS A 111 21.34 -7.21 2.52
N ARG A 112 20.51 -6.47 3.22
CA ARG A 112 19.12 -6.84 3.56
C ARG A 112 18.10 -6.33 2.55
N ILE A 113 18.54 -5.63 1.52
CA ILE A 113 17.69 -5.11 0.45
C ILE A 113 17.97 -5.88 -0.82
N GLN A 114 16.94 -6.52 -1.35
CA GLN A 114 16.99 -7.21 -2.63
C GLN A 114 16.22 -6.39 -3.67
N VAL A 115 16.87 -6.05 -4.77
CA VAL A 115 16.23 -5.39 -5.91
C VAL A 115 16.23 -6.34 -7.10
N VAL A 116 15.05 -6.60 -7.65
CA VAL A 116 14.86 -7.50 -8.79
C VAL A 116 14.09 -6.80 -9.90
N PRO A 117 14.38 -7.11 -11.18
CA PRO A 117 13.61 -6.55 -12.28
C PRO A 117 12.19 -7.09 -12.32
N MET A 118 11.22 -6.20 -12.65
CA MET A 118 9.83 -6.58 -12.82
C MET A 118 9.66 -7.31 -14.14
N GLN A 119 8.95 -8.43 -14.09
CA GLN A 119 8.57 -9.15 -15.30
C GLN A 119 7.42 -8.42 -15.99
N ILE A 120 7.63 -8.00 -17.22
CA ILE A 120 6.59 -7.39 -18.04
C ILE A 120 5.73 -8.51 -18.67
N LYS A 121 4.48 -8.59 -18.30
CA LYS A 121 3.53 -9.52 -18.94
C LYS A 121 3.33 -9.07 -20.40
N GLY A 122 3.77 -9.87 -21.33
CA GLY A 122 3.58 -9.64 -22.76
C GLY A 122 4.79 -9.85 -23.65
N GLU A 123 5.99 -9.96 -23.11
CA GLU A 123 7.19 -10.40 -23.83
C GLU A 123 7.39 -11.90 -23.61
N ASN A 124 6.63 -12.69 -24.31
CA ASN A 124 6.98 -14.08 -24.55
C ASN A 124 7.97 -14.11 -25.72
N LYS A 125 9.21 -14.21 -25.40
CA LYS A 125 10.20 -14.73 -26.33
C LYS A 125 10.49 -16.17 -26.00
#